data_f2d4c49da49bd37a0a3614358739fa69
#
_entry.id   f2d4c49da49bd37a0a3614358739fa69
#
_cell.length_a   1.000
_cell.length_b   1.000
_cell.length_c   1.000
_cell.angle_alpha   90.00
_cell.angle_beta   90.00
_cell.angle_gamma   90.00
#
_symmetry.space_group_name_H-M   'P 1'
#
loop_
_entity.id
_entity.type
_entity.pdbx_description
1 polymer ?
#
loop_
_entity_poly.entity_id
_entity_poly.type
_entity_poly.pdbx_seq_one_letter_code
_entity_poly.pdbx_strand_id
1 'polypeptide(L)'
;MQNNANEMAVFNTAIYVRLSKEDIAAAQSGRESNSITNQKQLILDFLKDKPEFNIVSIRIDDGYTGTNFDRPAFQRMLNDIKAGRINCVVVKDLSRFGREYINSGKYIHRLFPVLGVRLIAINDNIDTITRDESSEFSITLKNLMNDNYSRDISVKVRSQLQVKRKHGDFICPFAPYGYQKCEGNHNRIEPDPYAATVVQDIFNWKIQGMTNNGIAIRLAESGILAPLEYKHHKGEPLFSGFKMKERCEWTAQAVARILTNPIYIGTLRQGLRRRPNYKIKKSIPTEENEWVVIHDAHEPVVTKRTFYLAQKALLIDTRAAPRATTVYPLSGLLECGECGNAVTRSTINNGYKLYSYFRCSVRTKENRCELKQVPEAQVEAAVLQLLQEHISAVVELDRCLSEIQQVPYQKINVAKCEQRREKLAAEIARYRDLKASLYEDMKEGLISKTDFCDIRGQYDARIADALIAQEQIDRELSIYLSGEQSPNNWMKTFTEHRGLKSLTRAVVLECIEKVVIHKDEKLEIIFEHSEDYARLVSSLQEYAARGMLEEAM
;
A
#
# COMPACT_ATOMS: atom_id res chain seq x y z
N MET A 1 32.90 -75.47 16.47
CA MET A 1 31.58 -75.42 15.83
C MET A 1 31.10 -73.99 15.98
N GLN A 2 31.33 -73.16 14.97
CA GLN A 2 30.80 -71.76 14.91
C GLN A 2 29.49 -71.79 14.14
N ASN A 3 28.40 -71.67 14.85
CA ASN A 3 27.08 -71.38 14.23
C ASN A 3 27.02 -69.94 13.84
N ASN A 4 27.34 -69.60 12.59
CA ASN A 4 26.97 -68.37 11.97
C ASN A 4 25.50 -68.44 11.59
N ALA A 5 24.58 -68.13 12.51
CA ALA A 5 23.22 -67.73 12.18
C ALA A 5 23.31 -66.32 11.66
N ASN A 6 23.25 -66.17 10.35
CA ASN A 6 23.02 -64.91 9.66
C ASN A 6 21.57 -64.45 9.99
N GLU A 7 21.33 -63.81 11.17
CA GLU A 7 20.09 -63.11 11.44
C GLU A 7 20.00 -61.97 10.44
N MET A 8 19.16 -62.12 9.40
CA MET A 8 18.79 -61.01 8.51
C MET A 8 18.22 -59.91 9.37
N ALA A 9 18.93 -58.80 9.48
CA ALA A 9 18.48 -57.64 10.22
C ALA A 9 17.17 -57.12 9.60
N VAL A 10 16.05 -57.26 10.31
CA VAL A 10 14.73 -56.79 9.86
C VAL A 10 14.64 -55.31 10.07
N PHE A 11 14.40 -54.56 8.98
CA PHE A 11 14.22 -53.10 9.01
C PHE A 11 12.74 -52.72 9.15
N ASN A 12 12.36 -52.21 10.31
CA ASN A 12 11.03 -51.61 10.52
C ASN A 12 10.95 -50.29 9.77
N THR A 13 10.30 -50.30 8.61
CA THR A 13 10.38 -49.28 7.57
C THR A 13 9.19 -48.33 7.60
N ALA A 14 9.47 -47.04 7.60
CA ALA A 14 8.49 -46.00 7.30
C ALA A 14 8.68 -45.51 5.87
N ILE A 15 7.62 -45.53 5.11
CA ILE A 15 7.55 -44.85 3.80
C ILE A 15 7.14 -43.40 4.05
N TYR A 16 7.95 -42.44 3.58
CA TYR A 16 7.62 -41.02 3.71
C TYR A 16 7.42 -40.37 2.32
N VAL A 17 6.23 -39.77 2.15
CA VAL A 17 5.79 -39.14 0.91
C VAL A 17 5.38 -37.69 1.19
N ARG A 18 5.73 -36.76 0.29
CA ARG A 18 5.39 -35.35 0.41
C ARG A 18 4.94 -34.74 -0.90
N LEU A 19 3.85 -33.93 -0.85
CA LEU A 19 3.38 -33.10 -1.94
C LEU A 19 3.49 -31.64 -1.59
N SER A 20 3.84 -30.80 -2.59
CA SER A 20 3.81 -29.34 -2.44
C SER A 20 2.42 -28.80 -2.76
N LYS A 21 2.10 -27.57 -2.28
CA LYS A 21 0.83 -26.88 -2.63
C LYS A 21 0.68 -26.62 -4.14
N GLU A 22 1.77 -26.47 -4.83
CA GLU A 22 1.81 -26.26 -6.28
C GLU A 22 1.37 -27.53 -7.04
N ASP A 23 1.77 -28.69 -6.54
CA ASP A 23 1.35 -29.99 -7.09
C ASP A 23 -0.15 -30.24 -6.86
N ILE A 24 -0.75 -29.68 -5.77
CA ILE A 24 -2.19 -29.79 -5.48
C ILE A 24 -3.01 -28.91 -6.42
N ALA A 25 -2.58 -27.68 -6.70
CA ALA A 25 -3.25 -26.77 -7.63
C ALA A 25 -3.27 -27.35 -9.07
N ALA A 26 -2.22 -28.05 -9.47
CA ALA A 26 -2.17 -28.77 -10.74
C ALA A 26 -3.14 -30.00 -10.75
N ALA A 27 -3.34 -30.65 -9.61
CA ALA A 27 -4.28 -31.76 -9.46
C ALA A 27 -5.76 -31.37 -9.58
N GLN A 28 -6.13 -30.16 -9.14
CA GLN A 28 -7.50 -29.62 -9.28
C GLN A 28 -7.87 -29.27 -10.73
N SER A 29 -6.89 -29.10 -11.61
CA SER A 29 -7.09 -28.88 -13.05
C SER A 29 -7.23 -30.17 -13.87
N GLY A 30 -7.47 -31.33 -13.24
CA GLY A 30 -7.71 -32.61 -13.91
C GLY A 30 -6.45 -33.35 -14.40
N ARG A 31 -5.26 -32.86 -14.02
CA ARG A 31 -3.98 -33.49 -14.26
C ARG A 31 -3.28 -33.77 -12.93
N GLU A 32 -3.33 -35.04 -12.47
CA GLU A 32 -2.50 -35.63 -11.43
C GLU A 32 -2.87 -35.43 -9.94
N SER A 33 -3.89 -36.14 -9.47
CA SER A 33 -3.85 -36.74 -8.13
C SER A 33 -2.81 -37.90 -8.05
N ASN A 34 -2.11 -38.15 -9.14
CA ASN A 34 -1.16 -39.24 -9.35
C ASN A 34 0.18 -39.07 -8.60
N SER A 35 0.55 -37.90 -8.07
CA SER A 35 1.91 -37.71 -7.55
C SER A 35 2.17 -38.42 -6.20
N ILE A 36 1.21 -38.46 -5.26
CA ILE A 36 1.34 -39.22 -3.99
C ILE A 36 1.28 -40.71 -4.29
N THR A 37 0.25 -41.09 -5.09
CA THR A 37 0.04 -42.48 -5.49
C THR A 37 1.26 -43.04 -6.23
N ASN A 38 1.80 -42.30 -7.19
CA ASN A 38 3.01 -42.70 -7.94
C ASN A 38 4.25 -42.77 -7.05
N GLN A 39 4.46 -41.84 -6.10
CA GLN A 39 5.56 -41.90 -5.16
C GLN A 39 5.43 -43.12 -4.26
N LYS A 40 4.25 -43.39 -3.74
CA LYS A 40 3.95 -44.54 -2.90
C LYS A 40 4.15 -45.84 -3.66
N GLN A 41 3.63 -45.95 -4.89
CA GLN A 41 3.76 -47.15 -5.72
C GLN A 41 5.22 -47.43 -6.05
N LEU A 42 6.00 -46.44 -6.47
CA LEU A 42 7.43 -46.58 -6.74
C LEU A 42 8.19 -47.11 -5.53
N ILE A 43 7.88 -46.63 -4.30
CA ILE A 43 8.55 -47.11 -3.10
C ILE A 43 8.11 -48.54 -2.75
N LEU A 44 6.83 -48.86 -2.91
CA LEU A 44 6.29 -50.20 -2.68
C LEU A 44 6.88 -51.20 -3.67
N ASP A 45 7.01 -50.88 -4.95
CA ASP A 45 7.61 -51.72 -5.97
C ASP A 45 9.11 -51.94 -5.68
N PHE A 46 9.83 -50.92 -5.19
CA PHE A 46 11.21 -51.04 -4.76
C PHE A 46 11.38 -52.00 -3.56
N LEU A 47 10.40 -52.05 -2.66
CA LEU A 47 10.47 -52.90 -1.45
C LEU A 47 9.88 -54.29 -1.64
N LYS A 48 9.15 -54.58 -2.72
CA LYS A 48 8.35 -55.79 -2.95
C LYS A 48 9.17 -57.08 -2.86
N ASP A 49 10.35 -57.08 -3.43
CA ASP A 49 11.20 -58.28 -3.52
C ASP A 49 12.33 -58.30 -2.46
N LYS A 50 12.16 -57.52 -1.38
CA LYS A 50 13.18 -57.34 -0.31
C LYS A 50 12.60 -57.69 1.05
N PRO A 51 12.70 -58.96 1.47
CA PRO A 51 12.07 -59.47 2.70
C PRO A 51 12.64 -58.85 3.99
N GLU A 52 13.83 -58.21 3.91
CA GLU A 52 14.44 -57.52 5.05
C GLU A 52 13.68 -56.26 5.50
N PHE A 53 12.76 -55.71 4.67
CA PHE A 53 11.98 -54.50 5.01
C PHE A 53 10.59 -54.85 5.47
N ASN A 54 10.29 -54.60 6.74
CA ASN A 54 8.96 -54.67 7.31
C ASN A 54 8.29 -53.26 7.27
N ILE A 55 7.29 -53.08 6.44
CA ILE A 55 6.59 -51.78 6.31
C ILE A 55 5.67 -51.55 7.51
N VAL A 56 6.12 -50.71 8.46
CA VAL A 56 5.36 -50.38 9.68
C VAL A 56 4.37 -49.23 9.46
N SER A 57 4.75 -48.27 8.65
CA SER A 57 3.87 -47.09 8.44
C SER A 57 4.15 -46.37 7.12
N ILE A 58 3.07 -45.75 6.60
CA ILE A 58 3.14 -44.81 5.46
C ILE A 58 2.77 -43.43 5.98
N ARG A 59 3.69 -42.47 5.82
CA ARG A 59 3.57 -41.10 6.32
C ARG A 59 3.45 -40.14 5.16
N ILE A 60 2.37 -39.36 5.15
CA ILE A 60 2.03 -38.43 4.07
C ILE A 60 1.90 -37.03 4.65
N ASP A 61 2.66 -36.07 4.14
CA ASP A 61 2.51 -34.64 4.37
C ASP A 61 2.07 -33.95 3.07
N ASP A 62 0.78 -33.69 2.99
CA ASP A 62 0.15 -33.04 1.85
C ASP A 62 0.11 -31.53 2.05
N GLY A 63 0.48 -30.75 1.00
CA GLY A 63 0.49 -29.29 1.04
C GLY A 63 1.62 -28.65 1.83
N TYR A 64 2.65 -29.41 2.23
CA TYR A 64 3.79 -28.90 2.97
C TYR A 64 5.02 -28.70 2.09
N THR A 65 5.75 -27.57 2.29
CA THR A 65 6.99 -27.28 1.58
C THR A 65 8.15 -28.13 2.12
N GLY A 66 9.16 -28.38 1.27
CA GLY A 66 10.40 -29.08 1.69
C GLY A 66 11.39 -28.20 2.46
N THR A 67 11.10 -26.91 2.67
CA THR A 67 12.02 -25.91 3.24
C THR A 67 12.02 -25.85 4.77
N ASN A 68 11.15 -26.60 5.44
CA ASN A 68 11.16 -26.77 6.90
C ASN A 68 10.75 -28.20 7.27
N PHE A 69 10.97 -28.57 8.53
CA PHE A 69 10.63 -29.88 9.10
C PHE A 69 9.43 -29.84 10.07
N ASP A 70 8.71 -28.71 10.17
CA ASP A 70 7.47 -28.55 10.99
C ASP A 70 6.27 -29.17 10.26
N ARG A 71 6.39 -30.45 9.92
CA ARG A 71 5.40 -31.23 9.16
C ARG A 71 4.83 -32.30 10.07
N PRO A 72 3.48 -32.38 10.21
CA PRO A 72 2.87 -33.27 11.21
C PRO A 72 3.21 -34.74 11.04
N ALA A 73 3.20 -35.28 9.80
CA ALA A 73 3.52 -36.68 9.57
C ALA A 73 5.03 -36.94 9.76
N PHE A 74 5.89 -35.99 9.38
CA PHE A 74 7.31 -36.06 9.63
C PHE A 74 7.64 -36.06 11.13
N GLN A 75 7.02 -35.20 11.92
CA GLN A 75 7.23 -35.15 13.37
C GLN A 75 6.75 -36.44 14.06
N ARG A 76 5.62 -36.98 13.64
CA ARG A 76 5.16 -38.30 14.13
C ARG A 76 6.16 -39.41 13.78
N MET A 77 6.68 -39.42 12.57
CA MET A 77 7.73 -40.38 12.17
C MET A 77 8.99 -40.26 13.03
N LEU A 78 9.45 -39.03 13.30
CA LEU A 78 10.59 -38.79 14.20
C LEU A 78 10.37 -39.27 15.62
N ASN A 79 9.15 -39.11 16.15
CA ASN A 79 8.82 -39.63 17.48
C ASN A 79 8.81 -41.16 17.50
N ASP A 80 8.38 -41.83 16.43
CA ASP A 80 8.42 -43.27 16.30
C ASP A 80 9.85 -43.80 16.13
N ILE A 81 10.69 -43.03 15.44
CA ILE A 81 12.16 -43.31 15.34
C ILE A 81 12.81 -43.22 16.72
N LYS A 82 12.57 -42.14 17.47
CA LYS A 82 13.11 -41.97 18.82
C LYS A 82 12.62 -43.02 19.80
N ALA A 83 11.42 -43.56 19.60
CA ALA A 83 10.87 -44.65 20.38
C ALA A 83 11.37 -46.05 19.93
N GLY A 84 12.27 -46.14 18.93
CA GLY A 84 12.78 -47.41 18.41
C GLY A 84 11.79 -48.23 17.58
N ARG A 85 10.63 -47.69 17.24
CA ARG A 85 9.61 -48.38 16.44
C ARG A 85 9.93 -48.44 14.95
N ILE A 86 10.70 -47.47 14.47
CA ILE A 86 11.15 -47.33 13.09
C ILE A 86 12.67 -47.22 13.08
N ASN A 87 13.34 -48.06 12.30
CA ASN A 87 14.78 -48.03 12.10
C ASN A 87 15.18 -47.88 10.61
N CYS A 88 14.20 -47.72 9.72
CA CYS A 88 14.43 -47.43 8.31
C CYS A 88 13.42 -46.41 7.78
N VAL A 89 13.87 -45.43 6.99
CA VAL A 89 13.04 -44.47 6.29
C VAL A 89 13.31 -44.53 4.79
N VAL A 90 12.28 -44.73 3.99
CA VAL A 90 12.39 -44.75 2.53
C VAL A 90 11.63 -43.59 1.92
N VAL A 91 12.31 -42.86 1.06
CA VAL A 91 11.78 -41.72 0.30
C VAL A 91 12.06 -41.90 -1.19
N LYS A 92 11.27 -41.25 -2.04
CA LYS A 92 11.52 -41.24 -3.49
C LYS A 92 12.88 -40.59 -3.81
N ASP A 93 13.10 -39.38 -3.25
CA ASP A 93 14.32 -38.59 -3.42
C ASP A 93 14.57 -37.71 -2.18
N LEU A 94 15.79 -37.16 -2.02
CA LEU A 94 16.15 -36.31 -0.89
C LEU A 94 15.31 -35.03 -0.83
N SER A 95 14.79 -34.52 -1.97
CA SER A 95 13.96 -33.35 -1.99
C SER A 95 12.60 -33.56 -1.29
N ARG A 96 12.11 -34.82 -1.24
CA ARG A 96 10.92 -35.22 -0.48
C ARG A 96 11.21 -35.28 1.01
N PHE A 97 12.39 -35.74 1.40
CA PHE A 97 12.83 -35.69 2.79
C PHE A 97 12.98 -34.24 3.29
N GLY A 98 13.79 -33.43 2.60
CA GLY A 98 13.95 -32.00 2.93
C GLY A 98 14.83 -31.28 1.90
N ARG A 99 14.49 -30.00 1.62
CA ARG A 99 15.26 -29.13 0.73
C ARG A 99 16.18 -28.17 1.48
N GLU A 100 16.10 -28.13 2.81
CA GLU A 100 16.93 -27.26 3.65
C GLU A 100 18.19 -28.04 4.08
N TYR A 101 19.33 -27.56 3.61
CA TYR A 101 20.63 -28.25 3.76
C TYR A 101 21.04 -28.53 5.21
N ILE A 102 20.90 -27.50 6.10
CA ILE A 102 21.38 -27.58 7.48
C ILE A 102 20.60 -28.64 8.28
N ASN A 103 19.27 -28.58 8.25
CA ASN A 103 18.45 -29.52 9.02
C ASN A 103 18.39 -30.90 8.38
N SER A 104 18.35 -31.01 7.04
CA SER A 104 18.49 -32.32 6.37
C SER A 104 19.80 -32.99 6.75
N GLY A 105 20.92 -32.25 6.72
CA GLY A 105 22.23 -32.72 7.15
C GLY A 105 22.26 -33.15 8.63
N LYS A 106 21.61 -32.36 9.52
CA LYS A 106 21.49 -32.69 10.95
C LYS A 106 20.79 -34.04 11.18
N TYR A 107 19.71 -34.31 10.44
CA TYR A 107 19.01 -35.61 10.54
C TYR A 107 19.83 -36.73 9.94
N ILE A 108 20.38 -36.59 8.73
CA ILE A 108 21.03 -37.64 7.98
C ILE A 108 22.44 -37.98 8.55
N HIS A 109 23.22 -36.94 8.91
CA HIS A 109 24.62 -37.17 9.35
C HIS A 109 24.81 -37.28 10.86
N ARG A 110 23.81 -36.80 11.67
CA ARG A 110 23.92 -36.83 13.13
C ARG A 110 22.86 -37.71 13.78
N LEU A 111 21.58 -37.38 13.60
CA LEU A 111 20.51 -38.00 14.38
C LEU A 111 20.27 -39.45 13.96
N PHE A 112 20.13 -39.74 12.66
CA PHE A 112 19.86 -41.09 12.17
C PHE A 112 20.97 -42.07 12.46
N PRO A 113 22.26 -41.73 12.27
CA PRO A 113 23.36 -42.63 12.67
C PRO A 113 23.38 -42.94 14.17
N VAL A 114 23.14 -41.94 15.03
CA VAL A 114 23.08 -42.11 16.49
C VAL A 114 21.95 -43.04 16.90
N LEU A 115 20.81 -42.97 16.21
CA LEU A 115 19.64 -43.80 16.48
C LEU A 115 19.61 -45.12 15.69
N GLY A 116 20.65 -45.41 14.92
CA GLY A 116 20.74 -46.64 14.10
C GLY A 116 19.70 -46.68 12.97
N VAL A 117 19.29 -45.53 12.42
CA VAL A 117 18.25 -45.44 11.39
C VAL A 117 18.86 -45.38 10.00
N ARG A 118 18.44 -46.32 9.13
CA ARG A 118 18.76 -46.35 7.71
C ARG A 118 17.88 -45.39 6.92
N LEU A 119 18.45 -44.59 6.04
CA LEU A 119 17.72 -43.77 5.08
C LEU A 119 18.01 -44.22 3.65
N ILE A 120 16.96 -44.46 2.87
CA ILE A 120 17.05 -44.81 1.45
C ILE A 120 16.32 -43.73 0.64
N ALA A 121 17.01 -43.11 -0.33
CA ALA A 121 16.43 -42.23 -1.34
C ALA A 121 16.60 -42.88 -2.73
N ILE A 122 15.52 -43.43 -3.26
CA ILE A 122 15.54 -44.35 -4.43
C ILE A 122 16.11 -43.65 -5.67
N ASN A 123 15.53 -42.55 -6.10
CA ASN A 123 15.96 -41.85 -7.31
C ASN A 123 17.34 -41.18 -7.18
N ASP A 124 17.76 -40.94 -5.96
CA ASP A 124 19.10 -40.40 -5.68
C ASP A 124 20.19 -41.46 -5.55
N ASN A 125 19.78 -42.73 -5.55
CA ASN A 125 20.67 -43.87 -5.36
C ASN A 125 21.46 -43.79 -4.04
N ILE A 126 20.79 -43.35 -2.97
CA ILE A 126 21.37 -43.12 -1.65
C ILE A 126 20.83 -44.18 -0.69
N ASP A 127 21.76 -44.82 -0.01
CA ASP A 127 21.51 -45.74 1.09
C ASP A 127 22.56 -45.51 2.19
N THR A 128 22.08 -45.12 3.38
CA THR A 128 23.01 -44.78 4.47
C THR A 128 23.68 -45.98 5.14
N ILE A 129 23.32 -47.21 4.79
CA ILE A 129 23.98 -48.40 5.29
C ILE A 129 25.28 -48.70 4.50
N THR A 130 25.32 -48.40 3.21
CA THR A 130 26.48 -48.53 2.33
C THR A 130 27.29 -47.22 2.37
N ARG A 131 27.90 -46.93 3.54
CA ARG A 131 28.68 -45.70 3.72
C ARG A 131 30.07 -45.81 3.11
N ASP A 132 30.21 -45.32 1.88
CA ASP A 132 31.48 -44.91 1.31
C ASP A 132 31.65 -43.40 1.44
N GLU A 133 32.87 -42.88 1.59
CA GLU A 133 33.15 -41.43 1.64
C GLU A 133 32.54 -40.67 0.43
N SER A 134 32.48 -41.34 -0.73
CA SER A 134 31.86 -40.83 -1.93
C SER A 134 30.32 -40.62 -1.79
N SER A 135 29.64 -41.46 -1.00
CA SER A 135 28.21 -41.35 -0.76
C SER A 135 27.88 -40.20 0.18
N GLU A 136 28.67 -39.91 1.21
CA GLU A 136 28.49 -38.74 2.09
C GLU A 136 28.69 -37.41 1.36
N PHE A 137 29.69 -37.35 0.48
CA PHE A 137 29.90 -36.19 -0.39
C PHE A 137 28.72 -35.98 -1.35
N SER A 138 28.21 -37.04 -1.95
CA SER A 138 27.06 -37.01 -2.86
C SER A 138 25.78 -36.50 -2.16
N ILE A 139 25.49 -36.95 -0.92
CA ILE A 139 24.36 -36.48 -0.11
C ILE A 139 24.49 -35.00 0.18
N THR A 140 25.67 -34.56 0.60
CA THR A 140 25.96 -33.16 0.92
C THR A 140 25.78 -32.28 -0.32
N LEU A 141 26.33 -32.69 -1.46
CA LEU A 141 26.22 -31.95 -2.72
C LEU A 141 24.77 -31.85 -3.21
N LYS A 142 24.01 -32.95 -3.17
CA LYS A 142 22.59 -32.94 -3.57
C LYS A 142 21.73 -32.05 -2.67
N ASN A 143 21.95 -32.09 -1.37
CA ASN A 143 21.25 -31.20 -0.43
C ASN A 143 21.58 -29.73 -0.70
N LEU A 144 22.86 -29.40 -0.99
CA LEU A 144 23.29 -28.07 -1.36
C LEU A 144 22.64 -27.61 -2.69
N MET A 145 22.59 -28.47 -3.68
CA MET A 145 21.91 -28.19 -4.96
C MET A 145 20.42 -27.94 -4.78
N ASN A 146 19.75 -28.74 -3.96
CA ASN A 146 18.32 -28.55 -3.66
C ASN A 146 18.03 -27.22 -2.94
N ASP A 147 18.91 -26.79 -2.02
CA ASP A 147 18.79 -25.49 -1.34
C ASP A 147 19.05 -24.34 -2.32
N ASN A 148 20.09 -24.44 -3.15
CA ASN A 148 20.39 -23.45 -4.20
C ASN A 148 19.26 -23.33 -5.22
N TYR A 149 18.66 -24.45 -5.65
CA TYR A 149 17.51 -24.44 -6.54
C TYR A 149 16.32 -23.67 -5.93
N SER A 150 16.01 -23.91 -4.66
CA SER A 150 14.95 -23.18 -3.95
C SER A 150 15.26 -21.70 -3.83
N ARG A 151 16.53 -21.32 -3.63
CA ARG A 151 17.01 -19.93 -3.61
C ARG A 151 16.88 -19.28 -4.97
N ASP A 152 17.29 -19.95 -6.03
CA ASP A 152 17.24 -19.46 -7.40
C ASP A 152 15.80 -19.17 -7.85
N ILE A 153 14.87 -20.11 -7.61
CA ILE A 153 13.45 -19.90 -7.86
C ILE A 153 12.95 -18.66 -7.10
N SER A 154 13.29 -18.53 -5.82
CA SER A 154 12.86 -17.39 -5.02
C SER A 154 13.40 -16.06 -5.55
N VAL A 155 14.62 -16.02 -6.07
CA VAL A 155 15.22 -14.83 -6.70
C VAL A 155 14.47 -14.51 -8.00
N LYS A 156 14.27 -15.50 -8.87
CA LYS A 156 13.58 -15.35 -10.15
C LYS A 156 12.15 -14.85 -9.98
N VAL A 157 11.38 -15.44 -9.05
CA VAL A 157 10.00 -15.01 -8.75
C VAL A 157 9.98 -13.57 -8.22
N ARG A 158 10.89 -13.20 -7.31
CA ARG A 158 10.96 -11.82 -6.79
C ARG A 158 11.32 -10.81 -7.87
N SER A 159 12.28 -11.13 -8.73
CA SER A 159 12.65 -10.28 -9.87
C SER A 159 11.47 -10.09 -10.82
N GLN A 160 10.78 -11.17 -11.17
CA GLN A 160 9.61 -11.14 -12.04
C GLN A 160 8.45 -10.31 -11.45
N LEU A 161 8.17 -10.46 -10.14
CA LEU A 161 7.18 -9.65 -9.44
C LEU A 161 7.59 -8.17 -9.39
N GLN A 162 8.88 -7.87 -9.27
CA GLN A 162 9.38 -6.49 -9.30
C GLN A 162 9.17 -5.84 -10.67
N VAL A 163 9.45 -6.57 -11.74
CA VAL A 163 9.17 -6.11 -13.12
C VAL A 163 7.69 -5.84 -13.29
N LYS A 164 6.83 -6.79 -12.92
CA LYS A 164 5.37 -6.61 -13.00
C LYS A 164 4.89 -5.38 -12.22
N ARG A 165 5.39 -5.16 -10.99
CA ARG A 165 5.04 -3.95 -10.21
C ARG A 165 5.39 -2.67 -10.95
N LYS A 166 6.60 -2.59 -11.52
CA LYS A 166 7.06 -1.41 -12.27
C LYS A 166 6.23 -1.16 -13.54
N HIS A 167 5.67 -2.20 -14.14
CA HIS A 167 4.77 -2.11 -15.29
C HIS A 167 3.32 -1.74 -14.93
N GLY A 168 2.98 -1.62 -13.63
CA GLY A 168 1.63 -1.29 -13.20
C GLY A 168 0.69 -2.48 -13.07
N ASP A 169 1.20 -3.70 -13.14
CA ASP A 169 0.41 -4.90 -12.93
C ASP A 169 -0.03 -5.01 -11.47
N PHE A 170 -1.30 -5.28 -11.25
CA PHE A 170 -1.85 -5.59 -9.94
C PHE A 170 -1.50 -7.03 -9.55
N ILE A 171 -0.51 -7.20 -8.69
CA ILE A 171 0.02 -8.54 -8.33
C ILE A 171 -0.61 -9.16 -7.09
N CYS A 172 -1.51 -8.44 -6.38
CA CYS A 172 -2.18 -9.02 -5.23
C CYS A 172 -3.14 -10.14 -5.66
N PRO A 173 -3.25 -11.22 -4.85
CA PRO A 173 -4.14 -12.33 -5.18
C PRO A 173 -5.62 -11.94 -5.20
N PHE A 174 -6.01 -10.95 -4.40
CA PHE A 174 -7.39 -10.45 -4.29
C PHE A 174 -7.48 -8.98 -4.62
N ALA A 175 -8.55 -8.59 -5.32
CA ALA A 175 -8.92 -7.19 -5.45
C ALA A 175 -9.40 -6.64 -4.09
N PRO A 176 -9.15 -5.35 -3.76
CA PRO A 176 -9.75 -4.71 -2.60
C PRO A 176 -11.27 -4.58 -2.78
N TYR A 177 -12.00 -4.38 -1.68
CA TYR A 177 -13.45 -4.14 -1.74
C TYR A 177 -13.75 -2.90 -2.61
N GLY A 178 -14.75 -2.97 -3.45
CA GLY A 178 -15.02 -1.94 -4.46
C GLY A 178 -14.39 -2.20 -5.83
N TYR A 179 -13.50 -3.20 -5.93
CA TYR A 179 -12.89 -3.64 -7.17
C TYR A 179 -13.03 -5.14 -7.37
N GLN A 180 -12.99 -5.56 -8.61
CA GLN A 180 -12.86 -6.96 -9.04
C GLN A 180 -11.71 -7.09 -10.03
N LYS A 181 -11.24 -8.31 -10.26
CA LYS A 181 -10.23 -8.58 -11.29
C LYS A 181 -10.88 -8.63 -12.65
N CYS A 182 -10.24 -8.03 -13.66
CA CYS A 182 -10.72 -8.07 -15.02
C CYS A 182 -10.78 -9.51 -15.55
N GLU A 183 -11.84 -9.84 -16.29
CA GLU A 183 -11.94 -11.10 -17.01
C GLU A 183 -10.82 -11.20 -18.05
N GLY A 184 -10.09 -12.32 -18.06
CA GLY A 184 -8.97 -12.56 -18.98
C GLY A 184 -7.63 -11.96 -18.57
N ASN A 185 -7.56 -11.00 -17.65
CA ASN A 185 -6.30 -10.46 -17.12
C ASN A 185 -6.32 -10.26 -15.59
N HIS A 186 -5.87 -11.28 -14.88
CA HIS A 186 -5.82 -11.26 -13.40
C HIS A 186 -4.84 -10.23 -12.81
N ASN A 187 -4.02 -9.56 -13.62
CA ASN A 187 -3.11 -8.50 -13.20
C ASN A 187 -3.71 -7.10 -13.36
N ARG A 188 -4.98 -6.98 -13.74
CA ARG A 188 -5.74 -5.72 -13.79
C ARG A 188 -6.97 -5.80 -12.90
N ILE A 189 -7.39 -4.64 -12.41
CA ILE A 189 -8.61 -4.47 -11.61
C ILE A 189 -9.51 -3.43 -12.26
N GLU A 190 -10.80 -3.63 -12.08
CA GLU A 190 -11.87 -2.73 -12.52
C GLU A 190 -12.87 -2.53 -11.38
N PRO A 191 -13.62 -1.42 -11.36
CA PRO A 191 -14.65 -1.20 -10.35
C PRO A 191 -15.70 -2.32 -10.36
N ASP A 192 -16.02 -2.82 -9.17
CA ASP A 192 -17.15 -3.74 -8.97
C ASP A 192 -18.45 -2.92 -8.94
N PRO A 193 -19.44 -3.18 -9.82
CA PRO A 193 -20.61 -2.32 -9.96
C PRO A 193 -21.37 -2.06 -8.66
N TYR A 194 -21.47 -3.05 -7.78
CA TYR A 194 -22.15 -2.92 -6.49
C TYR A 194 -21.21 -2.39 -5.41
N ALA A 195 -20.05 -3.03 -5.22
CA ALA A 195 -19.16 -2.66 -4.13
C ALA A 195 -18.52 -1.28 -4.31
N ALA A 196 -18.37 -0.79 -5.55
CA ALA A 196 -17.89 0.56 -5.83
C ALA A 196 -18.86 1.64 -5.34
N THR A 197 -20.18 1.45 -5.52
CA THR A 197 -21.17 2.41 -4.99
C THR A 197 -21.15 2.47 -3.47
N VAL A 198 -21.00 1.34 -2.79
CA VAL A 198 -20.83 1.31 -1.33
C VAL A 198 -19.57 2.06 -0.88
N VAL A 199 -18.46 1.93 -1.62
CA VAL A 199 -17.24 2.70 -1.33
C VAL A 199 -17.48 4.20 -1.50
N GLN A 200 -18.16 4.63 -2.57
CA GLN A 200 -18.53 6.04 -2.77
C GLN A 200 -19.38 6.56 -1.61
N ASP A 201 -20.35 5.79 -1.14
CA ASP A 201 -21.18 6.14 0.01
C ASP A 201 -20.35 6.28 1.29
N ILE A 202 -19.40 5.38 1.55
CA ILE A 202 -18.49 5.47 2.71
C ILE A 202 -17.71 6.79 2.69
N PHE A 203 -17.17 7.19 1.54
CA PHE A 203 -16.47 8.46 1.39
C PHE A 203 -17.41 9.65 1.59
N ASN A 204 -18.58 9.64 0.99
CA ASN A 204 -19.59 10.70 1.11
C ASN A 204 -20.07 10.86 2.56
N TRP A 205 -20.39 9.78 3.25
CA TRP A 205 -20.80 9.84 4.65
C TRP A 205 -19.70 10.36 5.57
N LYS A 206 -18.44 10.02 5.27
CA LYS A 206 -17.31 10.56 6.02
C LYS A 206 -17.20 12.06 5.88
N ILE A 207 -17.32 12.59 4.68
CA ILE A 207 -17.29 14.03 4.37
C ILE A 207 -18.49 14.73 5.01
N GLN A 208 -19.67 14.09 5.03
CA GLN A 208 -20.87 14.60 5.70
C GLN A 208 -20.76 14.62 7.23
N GLY A 209 -19.66 14.11 7.80
CA GLY A 209 -19.39 14.14 9.23
C GLY A 209 -19.76 12.88 10.00
N MET A 210 -20.00 11.75 9.34
CA MET A 210 -20.13 10.48 10.06
C MET A 210 -18.79 10.00 10.60
N THR A 211 -18.79 9.45 11.81
CA THR A 211 -17.60 8.80 12.36
C THR A 211 -17.40 7.44 11.68
N ASN A 212 -16.17 6.93 11.71
CA ASN A 212 -15.89 5.60 11.13
C ASN A 212 -16.76 4.50 11.79
N ASN A 213 -17.07 4.64 13.07
CA ASN A 213 -17.97 3.74 13.79
C ASN A 213 -19.42 3.91 13.35
N GLY A 214 -19.88 5.17 13.16
CA GLY A 214 -21.21 5.46 12.64
C GLY A 214 -21.44 4.88 11.24
N ILE A 215 -20.44 4.99 10.36
CA ILE A 215 -20.48 4.39 9.02
C ILE A 215 -20.54 2.87 9.12
N ALA A 216 -19.75 2.23 9.99
CA ALA A 216 -19.78 0.79 10.18
C ALA A 216 -21.14 0.29 10.68
N ILE A 217 -21.76 1.00 11.64
CA ILE A 217 -23.10 0.70 12.15
C ILE A 217 -24.13 0.82 11.02
N ARG A 218 -24.11 1.91 10.27
CA ARG A 218 -25.04 2.17 9.16
C ARG A 218 -24.95 1.09 8.07
N LEU A 219 -23.74 0.67 7.71
CA LEU A 219 -23.53 -0.41 6.75
C LEU A 219 -24.11 -1.74 7.24
N ALA A 220 -23.92 -2.05 8.54
CA ALA A 220 -24.46 -3.26 9.15
C ALA A 220 -26.00 -3.24 9.23
N GLU A 221 -26.60 -2.11 9.62
CA GLU A 221 -28.04 -1.90 9.68
C GLU A 221 -28.71 -1.96 8.29
N SER A 222 -28.00 -1.49 7.26
CA SER A 222 -28.45 -1.59 5.86
C SER A 222 -28.27 -2.99 5.27
N GLY A 223 -27.76 -3.97 6.02
CA GLY A 223 -27.57 -5.34 5.56
C GLY A 223 -26.47 -5.51 4.52
N ILE A 224 -25.57 -4.51 4.36
CA ILE A 224 -24.47 -4.55 3.42
C ILE A 224 -23.38 -5.49 3.94
N LEU A 225 -23.02 -6.49 3.15
CA LEU A 225 -22.03 -7.50 3.52
C LEU A 225 -20.65 -6.87 3.72
N ALA A 226 -19.97 -7.27 4.81
CA ALA A 226 -18.59 -6.87 5.06
C ALA A 226 -17.63 -7.42 3.97
N PRO A 227 -16.46 -6.80 3.71
CA PRO A 227 -15.59 -7.13 2.58
C PRO A 227 -15.24 -8.62 2.44
N LEU A 228 -15.03 -9.32 3.56
CA LEU A 228 -14.69 -10.75 3.53
C LEU A 228 -15.92 -11.60 3.21
N GLU A 229 -17.07 -11.25 3.79
CA GLU A 229 -18.35 -11.95 3.59
C GLU A 229 -18.85 -11.75 2.16
N TYR A 230 -18.70 -10.54 1.61
CA TYR A 230 -19.02 -10.23 0.21
C TYR A 230 -18.21 -11.09 -0.77
N LYS A 231 -16.91 -11.24 -0.53
CA LYS A 231 -16.04 -12.10 -1.36
C LYS A 231 -16.47 -13.58 -1.29
N HIS A 232 -16.80 -14.03 -0.10
CA HIS A 232 -17.30 -15.39 0.08
C HIS A 232 -18.62 -15.61 -0.68
N HIS A 233 -19.53 -14.63 -0.62
CA HIS A 233 -20.80 -14.68 -1.34
C HIS A 233 -20.58 -14.71 -2.88
N LYS A 234 -19.56 -14.04 -3.40
CA LYS A 234 -19.15 -14.11 -4.81
C LYS A 234 -18.47 -15.42 -5.21
N GLY A 235 -18.22 -16.34 -4.28
CA GLY A 235 -17.52 -17.58 -4.55
C GLY A 235 -16.01 -17.42 -4.78
N GLU A 236 -15.41 -16.28 -4.41
CA GLU A 236 -13.97 -16.10 -4.50
C GLU A 236 -13.24 -17.05 -3.54
N PRO A 237 -12.17 -17.74 -3.98
CA PRO A 237 -11.46 -18.68 -3.14
C PRO A 237 -10.80 -17.96 -1.95
N LEU A 238 -11.23 -18.29 -0.75
CA LEU A 238 -10.60 -17.81 0.47
C LEU A 238 -9.34 -18.64 0.76
N PHE A 239 -8.23 -17.97 1.11
CA PHE A 239 -7.04 -18.71 1.51
C PHE A 239 -7.27 -19.53 2.78
N SER A 240 -6.76 -20.76 2.78
CA SER A 240 -6.87 -21.75 3.86
C SER A 240 -6.35 -21.31 5.24
N GLY A 241 -5.81 -20.09 5.38
CA GLY A 241 -5.36 -19.52 6.67
C GLY A 241 -6.38 -18.60 7.34
N PHE A 242 -7.43 -18.20 6.63
CA PHE A 242 -8.51 -17.40 7.21
C PHE A 242 -9.59 -18.33 7.76
N LYS A 243 -9.68 -18.42 9.10
CA LYS A 243 -10.87 -18.99 9.74
C LYS A 243 -11.96 -17.91 9.64
N MET A 244 -12.94 -18.13 8.78
CA MET A 244 -14.15 -17.30 8.82
C MET A 244 -14.83 -17.46 10.19
N LYS A 245 -15.15 -16.34 10.81
CA LYS A 245 -16.17 -16.30 11.88
C LYS A 245 -17.53 -16.56 11.23
N GLU A 246 -18.46 -17.08 11.97
CA GLU A 246 -19.84 -17.35 11.49
C GLU A 246 -20.49 -16.10 10.87
N ARG A 247 -20.09 -14.91 11.32
CA ARG A 247 -20.49 -13.62 10.76
C ARG A 247 -19.33 -12.62 10.78
N CYS A 248 -19.05 -12.00 9.64
CA CYS A 248 -18.09 -10.93 9.51
C CYS A 248 -18.81 -9.58 9.53
N GLU A 249 -18.58 -8.79 10.57
CA GLU A 249 -19.22 -7.48 10.73
C GLU A 249 -18.33 -6.35 10.21
N TRP A 250 -18.96 -5.26 9.79
CA TRP A 250 -18.26 -4.00 9.52
C TRP A 250 -17.65 -3.46 10.81
N THR A 251 -16.42 -2.99 10.74
CA THR A 251 -15.70 -2.38 11.85
C THR A 251 -15.21 -1.00 11.47
N ALA A 252 -15.06 -0.10 12.44
CA ALA A 252 -14.48 1.21 12.23
C ALA A 252 -13.08 1.14 11.58
N GLN A 253 -12.32 0.07 11.87
CA GLN A 253 -11.01 -0.16 11.28
C GLN A 253 -11.11 -0.58 9.79
N ALA A 254 -12.12 -1.35 9.41
CA ALA A 254 -12.36 -1.70 8.01
C ALA A 254 -12.70 -0.45 7.20
N VAL A 255 -13.58 0.41 7.73
CA VAL A 255 -13.92 1.72 7.15
C VAL A 255 -12.67 2.61 7.02
N ALA A 256 -11.85 2.72 8.08
CA ALA A 256 -10.62 3.51 8.04
C ALA A 256 -9.65 3.02 6.97
N ARG A 257 -9.50 1.69 6.78
CA ARG A 257 -8.64 1.11 5.73
C ARG A 257 -9.13 1.45 4.33
N ILE A 258 -10.45 1.49 4.12
CA ILE A 258 -11.02 1.93 2.85
C ILE A 258 -10.71 3.40 2.62
N LEU A 259 -11.03 4.26 3.57
CA LEU A 259 -10.85 5.71 3.46
C LEU A 259 -9.38 6.14 3.25
N THR A 260 -8.40 5.39 3.75
CA THR A 260 -6.96 5.73 3.65
C THR A 260 -6.24 5.08 2.47
N ASN A 261 -6.91 4.24 1.69
CA ASN A 261 -6.26 3.50 0.62
C ASN A 261 -6.28 4.29 -0.71
N PRO A 262 -5.14 4.72 -1.26
CA PRO A 262 -5.07 5.50 -2.49
C PRO A 262 -5.48 4.73 -3.75
N ILE A 263 -5.74 3.43 -3.65
CA ILE A 263 -6.22 2.62 -4.77
C ILE A 263 -7.56 3.15 -5.31
N TYR A 264 -8.39 3.76 -4.45
CA TYR A 264 -9.71 4.28 -4.85
C TYR A 264 -9.65 5.52 -5.74
N ILE A 265 -8.48 6.17 -5.83
CA ILE A 265 -8.21 7.28 -6.77
C ILE A 265 -7.35 6.86 -7.97
N GLY A 266 -7.29 5.56 -8.28
CA GLY A 266 -6.49 5.05 -9.39
C GLY A 266 -5.00 4.90 -9.09
N THR A 267 -4.53 5.17 -7.86
CA THR A 267 -3.12 5.07 -7.49
C THR A 267 -2.80 3.69 -6.94
N LEU A 268 -1.99 2.95 -7.68
CA LEU A 268 -1.53 1.62 -7.28
C LEU A 268 -0.23 1.72 -6.48
N ARG A 269 -0.27 1.36 -5.20
CA ARG A 269 0.88 1.33 -4.31
C ARG A 269 1.21 -0.10 -3.90
N GLN A 270 2.39 -0.58 -4.27
CA GLN A 270 2.82 -1.97 -4.07
C GLN A 270 4.22 -2.05 -3.47
N GLY A 271 4.60 -3.22 -2.97
CA GLY A 271 5.92 -3.42 -2.38
C GLY A 271 6.03 -3.00 -0.91
N LEU A 272 4.90 -2.72 -0.23
CA LEU A 272 4.85 -2.24 1.16
C LEU A 272 5.47 -3.20 2.19
N ARG A 273 5.61 -4.46 1.82
CA ARG A 273 6.20 -5.50 2.68
C ARG A 273 7.04 -6.44 1.83
N ARG A 274 8.14 -6.95 2.42
CA ARG A 274 9.00 -7.98 1.81
C ARG A 274 9.30 -9.11 2.77
N ARG A 275 9.60 -10.29 2.23
CA ARG A 275 10.22 -11.36 3.00
C ARG A 275 11.74 -11.22 2.86
N PRO A 276 12.52 -11.20 3.97
CA PRO A 276 13.97 -11.03 3.91
C PRO A 276 14.65 -12.10 3.04
N ASN A 277 14.24 -13.35 3.21
CA ASN A 277 14.70 -14.47 2.38
C ASN A 277 13.61 -15.54 2.25
N TYR A 278 13.85 -16.57 1.42
CA TYR A 278 12.89 -17.64 1.14
C TYR A 278 12.64 -18.58 2.34
N LYS A 279 13.54 -18.63 3.33
CA LYS A 279 13.42 -19.45 4.55
C LYS A 279 12.54 -18.78 5.61
N ILE A 280 12.44 -17.43 5.60
CA ILE A 280 11.70 -16.67 6.59
C ILE A 280 10.27 -16.43 6.10
N LYS A 281 9.29 -16.97 6.83
CA LYS A 281 7.86 -16.78 6.52
C LYS A 281 7.34 -15.40 6.89
N LYS A 282 7.95 -14.74 7.92
CA LYS A 282 7.54 -13.43 8.41
C LYS A 282 7.91 -12.34 7.40
N SER A 283 6.92 -11.54 6.99
CA SER A 283 7.15 -10.34 6.18
C SER A 283 7.44 -9.13 7.06
N ILE A 284 8.40 -8.31 6.65
CA ILE A 284 8.75 -7.04 7.28
C ILE A 284 8.24 -5.88 6.41
N PRO A 285 7.88 -4.71 6.99
CA PRO A 285 7.60 -3.52 6.21
C PRO A 285 8.84 -3.08 5.44
N THR A 286 8.64 -2.42 4.32
CA THR A 286 9.67 -1.77 3.50
C THR A 286 9.64 -0.27 3.74
N GLU A 287 10.74 0.41 3.45
CA GLU A 287 10.79 1.87 3.46
C GLU A 287 10.00 2.45 2.29
N GLU A 288 9.54 3.69 2.43
CA GLU A 288 8.70 4.34 1.42
C GLU A 288 9.41 4.53 0.07
N ASN A 289 10.73 4.70 0.08
CA ASN A 289 11.57 4.78 -1.11
C ASN A 289 11.64 3.46 -1.91
N GLU A 290 11.34 2.32 -1.28
CA GLU A 290 11.28 1.01 -1.92
C GLU A 290 9.90 0.71 -2.54
N TRP A 291 8.89 1.55 -2.26
CA TRP A 291 7.53 1.33 -2.77
C TRP A 291 7.45 1.63 -4.27
N VAL A 292 6.67 0.85 -4.95
CA VAL A 292 6.31 1.13 -6.35
C VAL A 292 4.94 1.81 -6.33
N VAL A 293 4.92 3.08 -6.69
CA VAL A 293 3.70 3.90 -6.77
C VAL A 293 3.47 4.26 -8.22
N ILE A 294 2.29 3.94 -8.73
CA ILE A 294 1.88 4.26 -10.11
C ILE A 294 0.54 4.98 -10.03
N HIS A 295 0.51 6.19 -10.56
CA HIS A 295 -0.71 6.98 -10.65
C HIS A 295 -1.50 6.58 -11.89
N ASP A 296 -2.82 6.74 -11.81
CA ASP A 296 -3.75 6.47 -12.90
C ASP A 296 -3.59 5.06 -13.53
N ALA A 297 -3.26 4.06 -12.66
CA ALA A 297 -3.02 2.67 -13.05
C ALA A 297 -4.31 1.90 -13.40
N HIS A 298 -5.45 2.36 -12.93
CA HIS A 298 -6.78 1.76 -13.12
C HIS A 298 -7.87 2.81 -12.92
N GLU A 299 -9.08 2.48 -13.31
CA GLU A 299 -10.24 3.35 -13.17
C GLU A 299 -10.51 3.69 -11.69
N PRO A 300 -10.61 4.98 -11.31
CA PRO A 300 -10.88 5.39 -9.94
C PRO A 300 -12.35 5.19 -9.56
N VAL A 301 -12.62 4.78 -8.32
CA VAL A 301 -13.98 4.71 -7.75
C VAL A 301 -14.43 6.07 -7.20
N VAL A 302 -13.51 6.87 -6.69
CA VAL A 302 -13.77 8.21 -6.15
C VAL A 302 -12.85 9.24 -6.77
N THR A 303 -13.30 10.50 -6.82
CA THR A 303 -12.47 11.60 -7.33
C THR A 303 -11.33 11.93 -6.37
N LYS A 304 -10.23 12.50 -6.90
CA LYS A 304 -9.09 12.97 -6.08
C LYS A 304 -9.56 13.99 -5.02
N ARG A 305 -10.54 14.87 -5.35
CA ARG A 305 -11.15 15.85 -4.42
C ARG A 305 -11.87 15.14 -3.27
N THR A 306 -12.75 14.19 -3.55
CA THR A 306 -13.48 13.41 -2.54
C THR A 306 -12.52 12.68 -1.60
N PHE A 307 -11.48 12.09 -2.14
CA PHE A 307 -10.43 11.42 -1.35
C PHE A 307 -9.71 12.40 -0.43
N TYR A 308 -9.26 13.54 -0.96
CA TYR A 308 -8.58 14.58 -0.18
C TYR A 308 -9.42 15.06 1.00
N LEU A 309 -10.72 15.36 0.76
CA LEU A 309 -11.65 15.79 1.81
C LEU A 309 -11.85 14.72 2.89
N ALA A 310 -11.91 13.45 2.49
CA ALA A 310 -11.97 12.37 3.44
C ALA A 310 -10.69 12.25 4.28
N GLN A 311 -9.48 12.44 3.67
CA GLN A 311 -8.23 12.51 4.43
C GLN A 311 -8.23 13.68 5.41
N LYS A 312 -8.62 14.87 4.97
CA LYS A 312 -8.76 16.05 5.83
C LYS A 312 -9.70 15.76 7.02
N ALA A 313 -10.86 15.13 6.75
CA ALA A 313 -11.81 14.73 7.79
C ALA A 313 -11.27 13.66 8.76
N LEU A 314 -10.28 12.85 8.34
CA LEU A 314 -9.62 11.85 9.20
C LEU A 314 -8.52 12.48 10.07
N LEU A 315 -7.81 13.49 9.56
CA LEU A 315 -6.71 14.16 10.28
C LEU A 315 -7.21 15.10 11.37
N ILE A 316 -8.40 15.70 11.20
CA ILE A 316 -8.95 16.62 12.17
C ILE A 316 -9.36 15.88 13.45
N ASP A 317 -8.75 16.25 14.58
CA ASP A 317 -9.13 15.75 15.91
C ASP A 317 -10.47 16.36 16.35
N THR A 318 -11.55 15.67 16.05
CA THR A 318 -12.91 16.11 16.38
C THR A 318 -13.28 15.89 17.84
N ARG A 319 -12.45 15.17 18.62
CA ARG A 319 -12.71 14.79 20.01
C ARG A 319 -14.11 14.21 20.25
N ALA A 320 -14.65 13.55 19.22
CA ALA A 320 -15.94 12.91 19.30
C ALA A 320 -15.88 11.74 20.31
N ALA A 321 -16.96 11.54 21.06
CA ALA A 321 -17.06 10.41 21.97
C ALA A 321 -16.92 9.07 21.20
N PRO A 322 -16.35 8.01 21.79
CA PRO A 322 -16.12 6.74 21.11
C PRO A 322 -17.36 6.10 20.46
N ARG A 323 -18.55 6.40 21.03
CA ARG A 323 -19.84 5.92 20.52
C ARG A 323 -20.59 6.94 19.63
N ALA A 324 -20.03 8.12 19.41
CA ALA A 324 -20.67 9.12 18.55
C ALA A 324 -20.70 8.60 17.11
N THR A 325 -21.86 8.72 16.47
CA THR A 325 -22.06 8.34 15.07
C THR A 325 -21.81 9.49 14.11
N THR A 326 -21.94 10.73 14.58
CA THR A 326 -21.82 11.96 13.79
C THR A 326 -20.92 12.98 14.47
N VAL A 327 -20.37 13.89 13.68
CA VAL A 327 -19.52 15.01 14.07
C VAL A 327 -20.24 16.31 13.72
N TYR A 328 -20.22 17.29 14.60
CA TYR A 328 -20.80 18.63 14.33
C TYR A 328 -19.99 19.39 13.29
N PRO A 329 -20.62 20.33 12.55
CA PRO A 329 -19.97 21.02 11.42
C PRO A 329 -18.62 21.66 11.74
N LEU A 330 -18.48 22.36 12.85
CA LEU A 330 -17.28 23.09 13.26
C LEU A 330 -16.33 22.29 14.18
N SER A 331 -16.66 21.04 14.53
CA SER A 331 -15.85 20.25 15.45
C SER A 331 -14.41 20.05 14.96
N GLY A 332 -13.45 20.36 15.82
CA GLY A 332 -12.00 20.19 15.53
C GLY A 332 -11.38 21.28 14.66
N LEU A 333 -12.16 22.30 14.25
CA LEU A 333 -11.69 23.44 13.46
C LEU A 333 -11.65 24.74 14.27
N LEU A 334 -12.12 24.73 15.52
CA LEU A 334 -12.19 25.90 16.36
C LEU A 334 -10.93 26.02 17.22
N GLU A 335 -10.26 27.16 17.15
CA GLU A 335 -9.10 27.52 17.98
C GLU A 335 -9.42 28.73 18.87
N CYS A 336 -8.76 28.81 20.01
CA CYS A 336 -8.86 29.95 20.91
C CYS A 336 -7.82 31.00 20.55
N GLY A 337 -8.22 32.21 20.24
CA GLY A 337 -7.33 33.30 19.89
C GLY A 337 -6.44 33.78 21.05
N GLU A 338 -6.81 33.46 22.30
CA GLU A 338 -6.04 33.88 23.48
C GLU A 338 -4.90 32.90 23.84
N CYS A 339 -5.10 31.60 23.60
CA CYS A 339 -4.12 30.57 24.04
C CYS A 339 -3.75 29.56 22.96
N GLY A 340 -4.29 29.69 21.74
CA GLY A 340 -4.01 28.78 20.62
C GLY A 340 -4.54 27.34 20.79
N ASN A 341 -5.27 27.05 21.87
CA ASN A 341 -5.75 25.70 22.11
C ASN A 341 -7.12 25.46 21.49
N ALA A 342 -7.43 24.19 21.24
CA ALA A 342 -8.70 23.83 20.63
C ALA A 342 -9.90 24.25 21.50
N VAL A 343 -10.93 24.75 20.85
CA VAL A 343 -12.23 25.05 21.43
C VAL A 343 -13.15 23.87 21.20
N THR A 344 -13.81 23.41 22.26
CA THR A 344 -14.65 22.22 22.24
C THR A 344 -16.11 22.56 22.51
N ARG A 345 -17.01 21.79 21.89
CA ARG A 345 -18.44 21.87 22.11
C ARG A 345 -18.81 21.24 23.46
N SER A 346 -19.61 21.94 24.25
CA SER A 346 -20.20 21.39 25.46
C SER A 346 -21.72 21.68 25.48
N THR A 347 -22.48 20.79 26.08
CA THR A 347 -23.94 20.91 26.24
C THR A 347 -24.29 20.99 27.71
N ILE A 348 -25.20 21.90 28.03
CA ILE A 348 -25.77 22.06 29.36
C ILE A 348 -27.27 21.77 29.26
N ASN A 349 -27.73 20.79 30.02
CA ASN A 349 -29.15 20.47 30.14
C ASN A 349 -29.68 21.09 31.44
N ASN A 350 -30.62 21.99 31.36
CA ASN A 350 -31.27 22.60 32.54
C ASN A 350 -32.59 21.92 32.92
N GLY A 351 -32.86 20.73 32.39
CA GLY A 351 -34.11 20.00 32.62
C GLY A 351 -35.22 20.32 31.65
N TYR A 352 -35.21 21.52 31.02
CA TYR A 352 -36.22 21.97 30.05
C TYR A 352 -35.69 22.10 28.64
N LYS A 353 -34.44 22.56 28.50
CA LYS A 353 -33.80 22.79 27.20
C LYS A 353 -32.35 22.47 27.23
N LEU A 354 -31.85 21.98 26.10
CA LEU A 354 -30.43 21.68 25.87
C LEU A 354 -29.79 22.94 25.25
N TYR A 355 -28.76 23.45 25.92
CA TYR A 355 -27.98 24.59 25.43
C TYR A 355 -26.60 24.11 25.03
N SER A 356 -26.15 24.51 23.87
CA SER A 356 -24.84 24.14 23.34
C SER A 356 -23.93 25.36 23.26
N TYR A 357 -22.71 25.20 23.73
CA TYR A 357 -21.69 26.25 23.81
C TYR A 357 -20.36 25.75 23.34
N PHE A 358 -19.54 26.63 22.80
CA PHE A 358 -18.14 26.43 22.57
C PHE A 358 -17.29 26.95 23.74
N ARG A 359 -16.31 26.14 24.19
CA ARG A 359 -15.42 26.45 25.32
C ARG A 359 -14.00 26.12 24.99
N CYS A 360 -13.06 26.95 25.42
CA CYS A 360 -11.65 26.64 25.37
C CYS A 360 -11.32 25.41 26.25
N SER A 361 -10.57 24.47 25.72
CA SER A 361 -10.21 23.22 26.40
C SER A 361 -9.32 23.46 27.64
N VAL A 362 -8.45 24.48 27.65
CA VAL A 362 -7.60 24.86 28.76
C VAL A 362 -8.40 25.52 29.88
N ARG A 363 -9.36 26.40 29.54
CA ARG A 363 -10.25 26.99 30.53
C ARG A 363 -11.05 25.90 31.27
N THR A 364 -11.51 24.90 30.55
CA THR A 364 -12.28 23.81 31.14
C THR A 364 -11.45 22.96 32.10
N LYS A 365 -10.15 22.78 31.81
CA LYS A 365 -9.26 21.93 32.59
C LYS A 365 -8.50 22.67 33.72
N GLU A 366 -8.01 23.87 33.41
CA GLU A 366 -7.02 24.56 34.24
C GLU A 366 -7.46 25.96 34.70
N ASN A 367 -8.60 26.46 34.17
CA ASN A 367 -9.15 27.82 34.40
C ASN A 367 -8.15 28.97 34.10
N ARG A 368 -7.23 28.75 33.15
CA ARG A 368 -6.15 29.69 32.82
C ARG A 368 -6.42 30.55 31.57
N CYS A 369 -7.54 30.36 30.87
CA CYS A 369 -7.87 31.09 29.66
C CYS A 369 -9.05 32.04 29.89
N GLU A 370 -8.96 33.25 29.33
CA GLU A 370 -9.97 34.28 29.48
C GLU A 370 -11.18 34.12 28.53
N LEU A 371 -11.08 33.29 27.48
CA LEU A 371 -12.16 33.07 26.54
C LEU A 371 -13.44 32.61 27.26
N LYS A 372 -14.49 33.42 27.23
CA LYS A 372 -15.81 33.06 27.75
C LYS A 372 -16.42 31.96 26.87
N GLN A 373 -17.42 31.26 27.42
CA GLN A 373 -18.22 30.34 26.60
C GLN A 373 -19.08 31.13 25.60
N VAL A 374 -19.09 30.69 24.34
CA VAL A 374 -19.86 31.32 23.28
C VAL A 374 -20.98 30.39 22.82
N PRO A 375 -22.23 30.83 22.66
CA PRO A 375 -23.32 30.00 22.18
C PRO A 375 -23.02 29.46 20.78
N GLU A 376 -23.26 28.15 20.57
CA GLU A 376 -23.03 27.47 19.29
C GLU A 376 -23.77 28.17 18.13
N ALA A 377 -25.05 28.49 18.34
CA ALA A 377 -25.87 29.13 17.31
C ALA A 377 -25.34 30.50 16.83
N GLN A 378 -24.72 31.28 17.72
CA GLN A 378 -24.12 32.56 17.35
C GLN A 378 -22.86 32.35 16.51
N VAL A 379 -22.00 31.42 16.88
CA VAL A 379 -20.78 31.10 16.11
C VAL A 379 -21.13 30.53 14.74
N GLU A 380 -22.08 29.60 14.67
CA GLU A 380 -22.52 29.04 13.38
C GLU A 380 -23.15 30.08 12.45
N ALA A 381 -23.99 31.00 12.99
CA ALA A 381 -24.58 32.07 12.21
C ALA A 381 -23.50 33.03 11.68
N ALA A 382 -22.55 33.44 12.52
CA ALA A 382 -21.47 34.34 12.12
C ALA A 382 -20.54 33.69 11.09
N VAL A 383 -20.16 32.40 11.29
CA VAL A 383 -19.34 31.65 10.32
C VAL A 383 -20.10 31.52 8.99
N LEU A 384 -21.40 31.25 9.00
CA LEU A 384 -22.21 31.16 7.79
C LEU A 384 -22.22 32.50 7.02
N GLN A 385 -22.43 33.60 7.73
CA GLN A 385 -22.44 34.93 7.11
C GLN A 385 -21.07 35.27 6.48
N LEU A 386 -19.98 35.12 7.23
CA LEU A 386 -18.63 35.40 6.73
C LEU A 386 -18.26 34.50 5.55
N LEU A 387 -18.67 33.23 5.58
CA LEU A 387 -18.47 32.32 4.45
C LEU A 387 -19.27 32.74 3.21
N GLN A 388 -20.52 33.17 3.38
CA GLN A 388 -21.33 33.69 2.28
C GLN A 388 -20.71 34.95 1.65
N GLU A 389 -20.22 35.88 2.48
CA GLU A 389 -19.51 37.07 2.02
C GLU A 389 -18.21 36.69 1.25
N HIS A 390 -17.45 35.76 1.77
CA HIS A 390 -16.24 35.28 1.09
C HIS A 390 -16.54 34.55 -0.23
N ILE A 391 -17.56 33.69 -0.26
CA ILE A 391 -18.03 33.06 -1.50
C ILE A 391 -18.44 34.11 -2.53
N SER A 392 -19.14 35.14 -2.11
CA SER A 392 -19.56 36.22 -3.01
C SER A 392 -18.37 37.00 -3.57
N ALA A 393 -17.35 37.26 -2.74
CA ALA A 393 -16.10 37.89 -3.18
C ALA A 393 -15.32 37.01 -4.17
N VAL A 394 -15.26 35.70 -3.93
CA VAL A 394 -14.59 34.74 -4.86
C VAL A 394 -15.35 34.64 -6.18
N VAL A 395 -16.69 34.62 -6.17
CA VAL A 395 -17.52 34.63 -7.39
C VAL A 395 -17.29 35.88 -8.21
N GLU A 396 -17.21 37.05 -7.56
CA GLU A 396 -16.91 38.30 -8.25
C GLU A 396 -15.49 38.32 -8.83
N LEU A 397 -14.53 37.80 -8.06
CA LEU A 397 -13.13 37.60 -8.53
C LEU A 397 -13.07 36.72 -9.76
N ASP A 398 -13.79 35.60 -9.76
CA ASP A 398 -13.86 34.65 -10.89
C ASP A 398 -14.48 35.32 -12.13
N ARG A 399 -15.51 36.15 -11.94
CA ARG A 399 -16.11 36.94 -13.01
C ARG A 399 -15.11 37.93 -13.59
N CYS A 400 -14.46 38.74 -12.75
CA CYS A 400 -13.45 39.69 -13.20
C CYS A 400 -12.31 39.00 -13.98
N LEU A 401 -11.83 37.86 -13.49
CA LEU A 401 -10.81 37.10 -14.18
C LEU A 401 -11.27 36.52 -15.52
N SER A 402 -12.52 36.06 -15.62
CA SER A 402 -13.08 35.57 -16.87
C SER A 402 -13.25 36.69 -17.92
N GLU A 403 -13.58 37.90 -17.50
CA GLU A 403 -13.63 39.10 -18.35
C GLU A 403 -12.21 39.50 -18.83
N ILE A 404 -11.21 39.44 -17.96
CA ILE A 404 -9.80 39.71 -18.28
C ILE A 404 -9.17 38.61 -19.15
N GLN A 405 -9.56 37.35 -18.99
CA GLN A 405 -9.04 36.20 -19.79
C GLN A 405 -9.45 36.26 -21.29
N GLN A 406 -10.42 37.07 -21.64
CA GLN A 406 -10.70 37.40 -23.06
C GLN A 406 -9.61 38.32 -23.67
N VAL A 407 -8.69 38.85 -22.89
CA VAL A 407 -7.57 39.73 -23.25
C VAL A 407 -6.22 39.01 -22.99
N PRO A 408 -5.08 39.36 -23.64
CA PRO A 408 -3.90 38.58 -23.93
C PRO A 408 -3.02 38.06 -22.77
N TYR A 409 -3.52 37.96 -21.54
CA TYR A 409 -2.76 37.55 -20.34
C TYR A 409 -2.20 36.10 -20.42
N GLN A 410 -2.94 35.16 -20.98
CA GLN A 410 -2.43 33.80 -21.25
C GLN A 410 -1.27 33.84 -22.24
N LYS A 411 -1.34 34.69 -23.27
CA LYS A 411 -0.27 34.85 -24.27
C LYS A 411 1.01 35.42 -23.64
N ILE A 412 0.90 36.31 -22.66
CA ILE A 412 2.07 36.92 -22.00
C ILE A 412 2.79 35.93 -21.08
N ASN A 413 2.05 35.09 -20.36
CA ASN A 413 2.65 34.09 -19.48
C ASN A 413 3.22 32.92 -20.28
N VAL A 414 2.53 32.46 -21.30
CA VAL A 414 3.05 31.46 -22.24
C VAL A 414 4.34 31.98 -22.90
N ALA A 415 4.34 33.21 -23.41
CA ALA A 415 5.53 33.81 -24.01
C ALA A 415 6.70 33.96 -23.01
N LYS A 416 6.45 34.31 -21.74
CA LYS A 416 7.48 34.35 -20.68
C LYS A 416 8.04 32.95 -20.37
N CYS A 417 7.20 31.96 -20.30
CA CYS A 417 7.62 30.57 -20.09
C CYS A 417 8.43 30.06 -21.28
N GLU A 418 7.98 30.35 -22.52
CA GLU A 418 8.72 30.01 -23.74
C GLU A 418 10.09 30.70 -23.78
N GLN A 419 10.16 31.99 -23.44
CA GLN A 419 11.43 32.71 -23.37
C GLN A 419 12.40 32.15 -22.31
N ARG A 420 11.88 31.71 -21.15
CA ARG A 420 12.69 31.02 -20.13
C ARG A 420 13.17 29.65 -20.63
N ARG A 421 12.31 28.91 -21.31
CA ARG A 421 12.66 27.62 -21.91
C ARG A 421 13.76 27.76 -22.95
N GLU A 422 13.68 28.76 -23.83
CA GLU A 422 14.69 29.04 -24.83
C GLU A 422 16.06 29.42 -24.21
N LYS A 423 16.04 30.21 -23.13
CA LYS A 423 17.27 30.56 -22.39
C LYS A 423 17.95 29.32 -21.79
N LEU A 424 17.16 28.44 -21.17
CA LEU A 424 17.68 27.17 -20.61
C LEU A 424 18.18 26.24 -21.71
N ALA A 425 17.48 26.15 -22.84
CA ALA A 425 17.95 25.37 -24.00
C ALA A 425 19.27 25.89 -24.56
N ALA A 426 19.42 27.21 -24.67
CA ALA A 426 20.69 27.85 -25.08
C ALA A 426 21.82 27.58 -24.07
N GLU A 427 21.53 27.62 -22.77
CA GLU A 427 22.47 27.30 -21.70
C GLU A 427 22.94 25.85 -21.76
N ILE A 428 22.02 24.91 -21.95
CA ILE A 428 22.33 23.48 -22.14
C ILE A 428 23.20 23.26 -23.37
N ALA A 429 22.88 23.89 -24.50
CA ALA A 429 23.68 23.82 -25.72
C ALA A 429 25.10 24.34 -25.48
N ARG A 430 25.23 25.51 -24.86
CA ARG A 430 26.52 26.09 -24.50
C ARG A 430 27.39 25.17 -23.65
N TYR A 431 26.83 24.55 -22.59
CA TYR A 431 27.62 23.64 -21.76
C TYR A 431 27.96 22.33 -22.48
N ARG A 432 27.16 21.88 -23.43
CA ARG A 432 27.49 20.73 -24.30
C ARG A 432 28.64 21.06 -25.23
N ASP A 433 28.68 22.26 -25.82
CA ASP A 433 29.76 22.71 -26.69
C ASP A 433 31.08 22.90 -25.90
N LEU A 434 31.01 23.51 -24.70
CA LEU A 434 32.17 23.63 -23.80
C LEU A 434 32.70 22.25 -23.37
N LYS A 435 31.84 21.28 -23.19
CA LYS A 435 32.23 19.91 -22.87
C LYS A 435 32.91 19.21 -24.05
N ALA A 436 32.52 19.53 -25.27
CA ALA A 436 33.16 19.02 -26.49
C ALA A 436 34.55 19.62 -26.67
N SER A 437 34.71 20.96 -26.53
CA SER A 437 36.01 21.61 -26.62
C SER A 437 36.98 21.18 -25.49
N LEU A 438 36.45 20.94 -24.28
CA LEU A 438 37.24 20.42 -23.17
C LEU A 438 37.89 19.05 -23.47
N TYR A 439 37.20 18.21 -24.28
CA TYR A 439 37.78 16.95 -24.73
C TYR A 439 38.93 17.14 -25.71
N GLU A 440 38.85 18.16 -26.58
CA GLU A 440 39.92 18.53 -27.53
C GLU A 440 41.13 19.07 -26.76
N ASP A 441 40.92 19.97 -25.80
CA ASP A 441 41.98 20.54 -24.94
C ASP A 441 42.73 19.45 -24.15
N MET A 442 42.03 18.43 -23.67
CA MET A 442 42.67 17.29 -22.99
C MET A 442 43.49 16.46 -23.99
N LYS A 443 43.01 16.26 -25.22
CA LYS A 443 43.70 15.49 -26.25
C LYS A 443 44.97 16.21 -26.75
N GLU A 444 44.94 17.54 -26.76
CA GLU A 444 46.09 18.39 -27.10
C GLU A 444 47.09 18.57 -25.95
N GLY A 445 46.77 18.06 -24.75
CA GLY A 445 47.64 18.10 -23.58
C GLY A 445 47.63 19.44 -22.85
N LEU A 446 46.66 20.33 -23.13
CA LEU A 446 46.52 21.65 -22.51
C LEU A 446 45.99 21.57 -21.08
N ILE A 447 45.25 20.49 -20.76
CA ILE A 447 44.69 20.25 -19.42
C ILE A 447 45.03 18.83 -18.94
N SER A 448 45.19 18.70 -17.61
CA SER A 448 45.44 17.38 -17.02
C SER A 448 44.17 16.49 -17.02
N LYS A 449 44.37 15.17 -16.94
CA LYS A 449 43.26 14.22 -16.89
C LYS A 449 42.38 14.37 -15.62
N THR A 450 42.97 14.85 -14.52
CA THR A 450 42.25 15.16 -13.28
C THR A 450 41.36 16.38 -13.44
N ASP A 451 41.93 17.50 -13.96
CA ASP A 451 41.17 18.74 -14.19
C ASP A 451 40.06 18.54 -15.22
N PHE A 452 40.31 17.72 -16.25
CA PHE A 452 39.27 17.30 -17.20
C PHE A 452 38.08 16.61 -16.50
N CYS A 453 38.31 15.66 -15.57
CA CYS A 453 37.25 14.98 -14.85
C CYS A 453 36.46 15.93 -13.97
N ASP A 454 37.11 16.84 -13.28
CA ASP A 454 36.49 17.80 -12.36
C ASP A 454 35.64 18.83 -13.12
N ILE A 455 36.17 19.44 -14.18
CA ILE A 455 35.45 20.43 -15.00
C ILE A 455 34.26 19.75 -15.74
N ARG A 456 34.50 18.57 -16.28
CA ARG A 456 33.42 17.76 -16.89
C ARG A 456 32.29 17.48 -15.90
N GLY A 457 32.62 17.10 -14.64
CA GLY A 457 31.64 16.86 -13.59
C GLY A 457 30.81 18.10 -13.27
N GLN A 458 31.45 19.30 -13.26
CA GLN A 458 30.73 20.56 -13.07
C GLN A 458 29.79 20.89 -14.24
N TYR A 459 30.21 20.66 -15.49
CA TYR A 459 29.33 20.86 -16.65
C TYR A 459 28.17 19.87 -16.67
N ASP A 460 28.41 18.60 -16.33
CA ASP A 460 27.35 17.58 -16.23
C ASP A 460 26.32 17.93 -15.14
N ALA A 461 26.74 18.45 -13.98
CA ALA A 461 25.86 18.94 -12.95
C ALA A 461 25.00 20.14 -13.42
N ARG A 462 25.63 21.13 -14.07
CA ARG A 462 24.91 22.28 -14.62
C ARG A 462 23.88 21.91 -15.69
N ILE A 463 24.23 20.97 -16.57
CA ILE A 463 23.30 20.43 -17.59
C ILE A 463 22.13 19.72 -16.90
N ALA A 464 22.37 18.93 -15.85
CA ALA A 464 21.33 18.23 -15.13
C ALA A 464 20.36 19.20 -14.43
N ASP A 465 20.90 20.24 -13.76
CA ASP A 465 20.09 21.28 -13.10
C ASP A 465 19.23 22.04 -14.11
N ALA A 466 19.80 22.40 -15.27
CA ALA A 466 19.09 23.11 -16.33
C ALA A 466 17.99 22.23 -16.98
N LEU A 467 18.21 20.91 -17.12
CA LEU A 467 17.20 19.97 -17.61
C LEU A 467 16.03 19.82 -16.64
N ILE A 468 16.29 19.76 -15.32
CA ILE A 468 15.25 19.73 -14.28
C ILE A 468 14.42 21.01 -14.33
N ALA A 469 15.07 22.18 -14.44
CA ALA A 469 14.39 23.47 -14.57
C ALA A 469 13.55 23.55 -15.86
N GLN A 470 14.04 23.01 -16.97
CA GLN A 470 13.29 22.94 -18.23
C GLN A 470 12.05 22.04 -18.09
N GLU A 471 12.17 20.90 -17.45
CA GLU A 471 11.02 20.00 -17.22
C GLU A 471 9.95 20.65 -16.32
N GLN A 472 10.34 21.48 -15.35
CA GLN A 472 9.40 22.27 -14.55
C GLN A 472 8.66 23.30 -15.40
N ILE A 473 9.35 24.03 -16.27
CA ILE A 473 8.72 24.98 -17.20
C ILE A 473 7.80 24.27 -18.20
N ASP A 474 8.19 23.11 -18.71
CA ASP A 474 7.33 22.33 -19.62
C ASP A 474 6.05 21.84 -18.91
N ARG A 475 6.12 21.52 -17.63
CA ARG A 475 4.93 21.23 -16.80
C ARG A 475 4.07 22.48 -16.61
N GLU A 476 4.66 23.63 -16.31
CA GLU A 476 3.93 24.91 -16.23
C GLU A 476 3.25 25.25 -17.57
N LEU A 477 3.96 25.11 -18.69
CA LEU A 477 3.39 25.32 -20.03
C LEU A 477 2.25 24.35 -20.35
N SER A 478 2.36 23.08 -19.98
CA SER A 478 1.28 22.09 -20.18
C SER A 478 0.03 22.47 -19.38
N ILE A 479 0.19 23.01 -18.18
CA ILE A 479 -0.90 23.52 -17.33
C ILE A 479 -1.61 24.73 -18.00
N TYR A 480 -0.82 25.66 -18.57
CA TYR A 480 -1.38 26.82 -19.28
C TYR A 480 -2.07 26.47 -20.60
N LEU A 481 -1.58 25.43 -21.31
CA LEU A 481 -2.09 25.02 -22.62
C LEU A 481 -3.28 24.04 -22.55
N SER A 482 -3.34 23.19 -21.51
CA SER A 482 -4.37 22.17 -21.38
C SER A 482 -5.73 22.70 -20.95
N GLY A 483 -5.79 23.91 -20.38
CA GLY A 483 -7.05 24.50 -19.86
C GLY A 483 -7.70 23.71 -18.72
N GLU A 484 -7.24 22.49 -18.43
CA GLU A 484 -7.83 21.57 -17.46
C GLU A 484 -7.36 21.79 -16.02
N GLN A 485 -6.24 22.49 -15.82
CA GLN A 485 -5.78 22.93 -14.51
C GLN A 485 -5.48 24.44 -14.54
N SER A 486 -6.52 25.26 -14.64
CA SER A 486 -6.39 26.66 -14.25
C SER A 486 -5.85 26.70 -12.82
N PRO A 487 -4.77 27.48 -12.52
CA PRO A 487 -4.31 27.69 -11.14
C PRO A 487 -5.43 28.17 -10.21
N ASN A 488 -6.56 28.54 -10.78
CA ASN A 488 -7.76 29.05 -10.12
C ASN A 488 -8.86 28.00 -9.94
N ASN A 489 -8.57 26.70 -10.12
CA ASN A 489 -9.57 25.62 -9.99
C ASN A 489 -10.21 25.58 -8.58
N TRP A 490 -9.51 26.08 -7.56
CA TRP A 490 -10.05 26.22 -6.20
C TRP A 490 -11.27 27.17 -6.13
N MET A 491 -11.37 28.18 -7.01
CA MET A 491 -12.51 29.09 -7.05
C MET A 491 -13.81 28.36 -7.41
N LYS A 492 -13.74 27.33 -8.26
CA LYS A 492 -14.91 26.50 -8.57
C LYS A 492 -15.50 25.86 -7.32
N THR A 493 -14.66 25.48 -6.35
CA THR A 493 -15.13 24.92 -5.07
C THR A 493 -16.02 25.89 -4.32
N PHE A 494 -15.65 27.17 -4.29
CA PHE A 494 -16.47 28.22 -3.64
C PHE A 494 -17.71 28.58 -4.47
N THR A 495 -17.58 28.67 -5.80
CA THR A 495 -18.70 29.00 -6.70
C THR A 495 -19.79 27.92 -6.70
N GLU A 496 -19.45 26.65 -6.51
CA GLU A 496 -20.41 25.54 -6.34
C GLU A 496 -21.31 25.74 -5.11
N HIS A 497 -20.84 26.44 -4.08
CA HIS A 497 -21.57 26.72 -2.85
C HIS A 497 -22.33 28.06 -2.88
N ARG A 498 -22.54 28.64 -4.05
CA ARG A 498 -23.32 29.85 -4.22
C ARG A 498 -24.75 29.68 -3.69
N GLY A 499 -25.18 30.54 -2.78
CA GLY A 499 -26.52 30.50 -2.17
C GLY A 499 -26.63 29.53 -1.00
N LEU A 500 -25.51 29.20 -0.32
CA LEU A 500 -25.47 28.38 0.88
C LEU A 500 -26.46 28.90 1.94
N LYS A 501 -27.34 28.03 2.46
CA LYS A 501 -28.36 28.38 3.47
C LYS A 501 -28.03 27.88 4.88
N SER A 502 -27.19 26.87 5.00
CA SER A 502 -26.82 26.28 6.29
C SER A 502 -25.43 25.68 6.23
N LEU A 503 -24.70 25.68 7.36
CA LEU A 503 -23.40 25.04 7.49
C LEU A 503 -23.57 23.51 7.52
N THR A 504 -22.94 22.85 6.58
CA THR A 504 -22.76 21.38 6.61
C THR A 504 -21.29 21.04 6.81
N ARG A 505 -21.00 19.87 7.37
CA ARG A 505 -19.61 19.44 7.56
C ARG A 505 -18.81 19.43 6.26
N ALA A 506 -19.44 19.02 5.16
CA ALA A 506 -18.84 18.99 3.84
C ALA A 506 -18.33 20.36 3.40
N VAL A 507 -19.22 21.36 3.43
CA VAL A 507 -18.90 22.74 3.05
C VAL A 507 -17.79 23.33 3.93
N VAL A 508 -17.88 23.09 5.23
CA VAL A 508 -16.86 23.56 6.18
C VAL A 508 -15.50 22.95 5.88
N LEU A 509 -15.44 21.66 5.60
CA LEU A 509 -14.19 20.97 5.23
C LEU A 509 -13.59 21.46 3.91
N GLU A 510 -14.45 21.85 2.96
CA GLU A 510 -14.01 22.32 1.65
C GLU A 510 -13.50 23.77 1.68
N CYS A 511 -14.16 24.64 2.45
CA CYS A 511 -13.94 26.07 2.38
C CYS A 511 -13.12 26.64 3.54
N ILE A 512 -13.08 25.96 4.69
CA ILE A 512 -12.51 26.50 5.93
C ILE A 512 -11.32 25.62 6.37
N GLU A 513 -10.19 26.28 6.63
CA GLU A 513 -9.03 25.66 7.26
C GLU A 513 -9.22 25.65 8.78
N LYS A 514 -9.49 26.81 9.38
CA LYS A 514 -9.76 26.95 10.82
C LYS A 514 -10.55 28.23 11.12
N VAL A 515 -11.15 28.25 12.32
CA VAL A 515 -11.87 29.39 12.86
C VAL A 515 -11.29 29.74 14.23
N VAL A 516 -10.86 30.99 14.41
CA VAL A 516 -10.26 31.47 15.66
C VAL A 516 -11.31 32.34 16.40
N ILE A 517 -11.55 32.04 17.67
CA ILE A 517 -12.49 32.77 18.52
C ILE A 517 -11.68 33.57 19.54
N HIS A 518 -11.85 34.91 19.51
CA HIS A 518 -11.23 35.85 20.43
C HIS A 518 -12.14 36.19 21.62
N LYS A 519 -11.57 36.70 22.70
CA LYS A 519 -12.31 37.05 23.93
C LYS A 519 -13.37 38.14 23.72
N ASP A 520 -13.19 39.00 22.72
CA ASP A 520 -14.08 40.10 22.36
C ASP A 520 -15.24 39.66 21.44
N GLU A 521 -15.49 38.34 21.38
CA GLU A 521 -16.48 37.71 20.49
C GLU A 521 -16.17 37.91 18.99
N LYS A 522 -14.97 38.39 18.66
CA LYS A 522 -14.50 38.47 17.28
C LYS A 522 -14.17 37.05 16.78
N LEU A 523 -14.62 36.81 15.54
CA LEU A 523 -14.31 35.58 14.81
C LEU A 523 -13.35 35.89 13.66
N GLU A 524 -12.29 35.13 13.56
CA GLU A 524 -11.37 35.14 12.43
C GLU A 524 -11.48 33.80 11.72
N ILE A 525 -11.77 33.82 10.43
CA ILE A 525 -11.88 32.60 9.63
C ILE A 525 -10.69 32.57 8.67
N ILE A 526 -9.93 31.50 8.75
CA ILE A 526 -8.90 31.19 7.76
C ILE A 526 -9.52 30.23 6.76
N PHE A 527 -9.71 30.74 5.55
CA PHE A 527 -10.29 29.96 4.46
C PHE A 527 -9.22 29.11 3.77
N GLU A 528 -9.63 27.99 3.19
CA GLU A 528 -8.79 27.24 2.26
C GLU A 528 -8.40 28.15 1.09
N HIS A 529 -7.14 28.01 0.63
CA HIS A 529 -6.59 28.84 -0.44
C HIS A 529 -6.54 30.34 -0.17
N SER A 530 -6.51 30.76 1.10
CA SER A 530 -6.43 32.19 1.47
C SER A 530 -5.18 32.89 0.90
N GLU A 531 -4.04 32.18 0.83
CA GLU A 531 -2.81 32.68 0.21
C GLU A 531 -2.97 32.86 -1.32
N ASP A 532 -3.62 31.91 -2.00
CA ASP A 532 -3.88 32.01 -3.43
C ASP A 532 -4.84 33.15 -3.75
N TYR A 533 -5.86 33.32 -2.92
CA TYR A 533 -6.80 34.46 -3.00
C TYR A 533 -6.05 35.78 -2.84
N ALA A 534 -5.22 35.94 -1.82
CA ALA A 534 -4.46 37.16 -1.56
C ALA A 534 -3.47 37.48 -2.71
N ARG A 535 -2.80 36.47 -3.26
CA ARG A 535 -1.91 36.64 -4.44
C ARG A 535 -2.67 37.13 -5.67
N LEU A 536 -3.86 36.56 -5.93
CA LEU A 536 -4.67 36.97 -7.07
C LEU A 536 -5.17 38.39 -6.92
N VAL A 537 -5.68 38.76 -5.73
CA VAL A 537 -6.16 40.14 -5.46
C VAL A 537 -5.02 41.15 -5.61
N SER A 538 -3.83 40.84 -5.06
CA SER A 538 -2.63 41.69 -5.22
C SER A 538 -2.23 41.84 -6.69
N SER A 539 -2.24 40.77 -7.46
CA SER A 539 -1.92 40.81 -8.90
C SER A 539 -2.93 41.65 -9.69
N LEU A 540 -4.22 41.58 -9.36
CA LEU A 540 -5.25 42.39 -9.99
C LEU A 540 -5.13 43.87 -9.63
N GLN A 541 -4.76 44.17 -8.37
CA GLN A 541 -4.51 45.55 -7.94
C GLN A 541 -3.30 46.16 -8.66
N GLU A 542 -2.22 45.41 -8.82
CA GLU A 542 -1.06 45.83 -9.61
C GLU A 542 -1.42 46.07 -11.08
N TYR A 543 -2.28 45.19 -11.65
CA TYR A 543 -2.74 45.31 -13.02
C TYR A 543 -3.61 46.58 -13.21
N ALA A 544 -4.54 46.84 -12.27
CA ALA A 544 -5.34 48.03 -12.24
C ALA A 544 -4.49 49.32 -12.11
N ALA A 545 -3.50 49.29 -11.22
CA ALA A 545 -2.59 50.42 -10.99
C ALA A 545 -1.71 50.75 -12.22
N ARG A 546 -1.46 49.80 -13.10
CA ARG A 546 -0.70 50.01 -14.35
C ARG A 546 -1.53 50.57 -15.51
N GLY A 547 -2.82 50.93 -15.28
CA GLY A 547 -3.67 51.53 -16.29
C GLY A 547 -4.09 50.64 -17.45
N MET A 548 -3.90 49.33 -17.35
CA MET A 548 -4.21 48.36 -18.42
C MET A 548 -5.68 47.90 -18.40
N LEU A 549 -6.48 48.33 -17.44
CA LEU A 549 -7.92 48.04 -17.36
C LEU A 549 -8.80 49.01 -18.18
N GLU A 550 -8.30 50.20 -18.53
CA GLU A 550 -9.04 51.16 -19.34
C GLU A 550 -9.15 50.77 -20.83
N GLU A 551 -8.29 49.87 -21.32
CA GLU A 551 -8.37 49.38 -22.72
C GLU A 551 -9.22 48.09 -22.87
N ALA A 552 -9.70 47.52 -21.77
CA ALA A 552 -10.49 46.28 -21.76
C ALA A 552 -12.00 46.51 -21.46
N MET A 553 -12.40 47.71 -21.04
CA MET A 553 -13.80 48.16 -20.90
C MET A 553 -14.20 48.98 -22.11
#